data_d60fedce37d466ab5c9c70a8eeae22e5
#
_entry.id   d60fedce37d466ab5c9c70a8eeae22e5
#
_cell.length_a   1.000
_cell.length_b   1.000
_cell.length_c   1.000
_cell.angle_alpha   90.00
_cell.angle_beta   90.00
_cell.angle_gamma   90.00
#
_symmetry.space_group_name_H-M   'P 1'
#
loop_
_entity.id
_entity.type
_entity.pdbx_description
1 polymer ?
#
loop_
_entity_poly.entity_id
_entity_poly.type
_entity_poly.pdbx_seq_one_letter_code
_entity_poly.pdbx_strand_id
1 'polypeptide(L)'
;MAATTVCCCGSHLIILFVDSRMFRLLIILFISLFSFTGLHAQKKITIKKRFKEAHAAIKAGSGQENIERILLDSMALPTTTDRQKAEGYHICALLQQSQNEGLNMKAYLKQNLDTVKLYQTVLKIYDYTLRSDSADETDKYESRNINLRALHRDNLLGGGKFLLRKSKWGEAYPFFDMFLKTRTTDMDSIVGRVAYWATICGMNENKPYHVLSHVDTAISLMSKDERPALSEYKARSFVHIGDSAKWVEILDEGIDRYPGYNYFFLNLMDYYMRHGQIERGLARTDSLVKSDGDRAMYWFAMSMFALAQGDYEKCINMSDECLKRETNNIDALYNKGISLLNMALAENDVARRRVLYRRALEPMEMVRQLAPDDLGRWGNPLYRIYLNLNMGQKFEEIDEMLEKHYGITNSSVEENITPIVNSSSGTKTKNKGFVKD
;
A
#
# COMPACT_ATOMS: atom_id res chain seq x y z
N MET A 1 52.04 -8.56 33.10
CA MET A 1 53.36 -9.22 33.07
C MET A 1 54.27 -8.33 32.25
N ALA A 2 55.28 -7.72 32.89
CA ALA A 2 56.29 -6.89 32.25
C ALA A 2 57.40 -7.79 31.73
N ALA A 3 57.70 -7.72 30.45
CA ALA A 3 58.86 -8.44 29.87
C ALA A 3 60.11 -7.57 30.07
N THR A 4 61.08 -8.09 30.76
CA THR A 4 62.38 -7.46 31.01
C THR A 4 63.37 -7.94 29.97
N THR A 5 63.81 -7.04 29.09
CA THR A 5 64.93 -7.35 28.17
C THR A 5 66.21 -6.75 28.75
N VAL A 6 67.19 -7.59 29.03
CA VAL A 6 68.53 -7.20 29.52
C VAL A 6 69.47 -7.15 28.32
N CYS A 7 69.99 -6.00 28.00
CA CYS A 7 71.10 -5.83 27.02
C CYS A 7 72.36 -5.44 27.82
N CYS A 8 73.41 -6.33 27.77
CA CYS A 8 74.74 -6.03 28.36
C CYS A 8 75.63 -5.44 27.29
N CYS A 9 75.99 -4.18 27.44
CA CYS A 9 77.17 -3.60 26.79
C CYS A 9 77.87 -2.71 27.83
N GLY A 10 79.13 -3.04 28.06
CA GLY A 10 80.15 -2.48 28.96
C GLY A 10 79.74 -1.30 29.89
N SER A 11 79.73 -1.58 31.19
CA SER A 11 79.85 -0.70 32.34
C SER A 11 78.69 0.25 32.78
N HIS A 12 77.51 0.22 32.16
CA HIS A 12 76.30 0.84 32.78
C HIS A 12 75.04 0.05 32.46
N LEU A 13 74.36 -0.44 33.53
CA LEU A 13 73.06 -1.11 33.42
C LEU A 13 71.96 -0.02 33.33
N ILE A 14 71.42 0.16 32.12
CA ILE A 14 70.25 1.05 31.94
C ILE A 14 69.04 0.13 31.83
N ILE A 15 68.18 0.18 32.89
CA ILE A 15 66.88 -0.48 32.89
C ILE A 15 65.86 0.48 32.25
N LEU A 16 65.49 0.21 31.02
CA LEU A 16 64.41 0.93 30.33
C LEU A 16 63.06 0.26 30.67
N PHE A 17 62.30 0.89 31.53
CA PHE A 17 60.88 0.51 31.71
C PHE A 17 60.06 0.97 30.49
N VAL A 18 59.74 0.03 29.61
CA VAL A 18 58.80 0.30 28.50
C VAL A 18 57.40 0.06 29.03
N ASP A 19 56.60 1.12 29.13
CA ASP A 19 55.19 1.07 29.54
C ASP A 19 54.45 0.10 28.58
N SER A 20 53.72 -0.84 29.14
CA SER A 20 52.98 -1.87 28.40
C SER A 20 51.94 -1.27 27.42
N ARG A 21 51.57 -0.01 27.61
CA ARG A 21 50.70 0.75 26.70
C ARG A 21 51.46 1.21 25.45
N MET A 22 52.69 1.66 25.57
CA MET A 22 53.55 2.04 24.45
C MET A 22 53.86 0.85 23.53
N PHE A 23 54.11 -0.33 24.10
CA PHE A 23 54.38 -1.56 23.34
C PHE A 23 53.14 -2.03 22.58
N ARG A 24 51.96 -1.94 23.17
CA ARG A 24 50.70 -2.22 22.49
C ARG A 24 50.39 -1.21 21.35
N LEU A 25 50.69 0.06 21.55
CA LEU A 25 50.53 1.09 20.52
C LEU A 25 51.52 0.85 19.33
N LEU A 26 52.74 0.49 19.60
CA LEU A 26 53.74 0.13 18.59
C LEU A 26 53.35 -1.13 17.78
N ILE A 27 52.78 -2.15 18.44
CA ILE A 27 52.28 -3.35 17.76
C ILE A 27 51.06 -3.01 16.91
N ILE A 28 50.15 -2.18 17.38
CA ILE A 28 48.96 -1.74 16.61
C ILE A 28 49.39 -0.89 15.41
N LEU A 29 50.39 0.01 15.59
CA LEU A 29 50.96 0.80 14.49
C LEU A 29 51.70 -0.09 13.47
N PHE A 30 52.42 -1.13 13.92
CA PHE A 30 53.12 -2.07 13.05
C PHE A 30 52.12 -2.97 12.28
N ILE A 31 51.05 -3.43 12.94
CA ILE A 31 49.98 -4.21 12.29
C ILE A 31 49.21 -3.32 11.27
N SER A 32 48.95 -2.08 11.60
CA SER A 32 48.29 -1.15 10.67
C SER A 32 49.19 -0.81 9.48
N LEU A 33 50.50 -0.62 9.66
CA LEU A 33 51.44 -0.42 8.55
C LEU A 33 51.59 -1.67 7.66
N PHE A 34 51.62 -2.86 8.23
CA PHE A 34 51.68 -4.11 7.48
C PHE A 34 50.35 -4.42 6.77
N SER A 35 49.22 -4.08 7.36
CA SER A 35 47.91 -4.17 6.69
C SER A 35 47.81 -3.22 5.49
N PHE A 36 48.39 -2.00 5.61
CA PHE A 36 48.38 -1.04 4.50
C PHE A 36 49.36 -1.43 3.36
N THR A 37 50.47 -2.07 3.65
CA THR A 37 51.42 -2.50 2.62
C THR A 37 51.00 -3.80 1.93
N GLY A 38 50.29 -4.69 2.65
CA GLY A 38 49.74 -5.92 2.07
C GLY A 38 48.60 -5.70 1.09
N LEU A 39 47.82 -4.61 1.26
CA LEU A 39 46.74 -4.24 0.31
C LEU A 39 47.26 -3.59 -1.00
N HIS A 40 48.50 -3.16 -1.08
CA HIS A 40 49.05 -2.46 -2.26
C HIS A 40 49.85 -3.37 -3.23
N ALA A 41 49.99 -4.65 -2.93
CA ALA A 41 50.76 -5.58 -3.78
C ALA A 41 49.91 -6.42 -4.74
N GLN A 42 48.57 -6.33 -4.71
CA GLN A 42 47.80 -6.85 -5.85
C GLN A 42 48.07 -5.96 -7.06
N LYS A 43 48.77 -6.49 -8.08
CA LYS A 43 48.95 -5.87 -9.38
C LYS A 43 47.63 -5.24 -9.80
N LYS A 44 47.56 -3.89 -9.85
CA LYS A 44 46.36 -3.11 -10.26
C LYS A 44 45.97 -3.60 -11.66
N ILE A 45 45.06 -4.58 -11.69
CA ILE A 45 44.51 -5.09 -12.95
C ILE A 45 43.68 -3.93 -13.52
N THR A 46 44.11 -3.37 -14.65
CA THR A 46 43.43 -2.24 -15.29
C THR A 46 42.04 -2.66 -15.72
N ILE A 47 41.06 -1.77 -15.62
CA ILE A 47 39.67 -2.01 -16.05
C ILE A 47 39.60 -2.52 -17.50
N LYS A 48 40.51 -2.03 -18.38
CA LYS A 48 40.64 -2.52 -19.78
C LYS A 48 40.96 -4.02 -19.86
N LYS A 49 41.72 -4.57 -18.93
CA LYS A 49 41.97 -6.01 -18.87
C LYS A 49 40.68 -6.75 -18.48
N ARG A 50 39.90 -6.23 -17.57
CA ARG A 50 38.61 -6.79 -17.18
C ARG A 50 37.60 -6.80 -18.35
N PHE A 51 37.60 -5.76 -19.18
CA PHE A 51 36.79 -5.74 -20.41
C PHE A 51 37.18 -6.84 -21.37
N LYS A 52 38.48 -7.10 -21.56
CA LYS A 52 38.96 -8.19 -22.41
C LYS A 52 38.55 -9.57 -21.84
N GLU A 53 38.66 -9.75 -20.54
CA GLU A 53 38.24 -10.99 -19.85
C GLU A 53 36.72 -11.20 -20.04
N ALA A 54 35.91 -10.15 -19.93
CA ALA A 54 34.47 -10.21 -20.14
C ALA A 54 34.09 -10.57 -21.58
N HIS A 55 34.74 -9.98 -22.59
CA HIS A 55 34.52 -10.35 -24.00
C HIS A 55 34.97 -11.81 -24.28
N ALA A 56 36.01 -12.30 -23.63
CA ALA A 56 36.38 -13.69 -23.73
C ALA A 56 35.35 -14.66 -23.12
N ALA A 57 34.78 -14.30 -21.98
CA ALA A 57 33.69 -15.07 -21.34
C ALA A 57 32.41 -15.09 -22.17
N ILE A 58 32.05 -13.97 -22.81
CA ILE A 58 30.91 -13.88 -23.76
C ILE A 58 31.15 -14.85 -24.91
N LYS A 59 32.33 -14.84 -25.52
CA LYS A 59 32.65 -15.71 -26.65
C LYS A 59 32.70 -17.20 -26.24
N ALA A 60 33.17 -17.50 -25.02
CA ALA A 60 33.22 -18.86 -24.49
C ALA A 60 31.88 -19.42 -24.03
N GLY A 61 30.88 -18.55 -23.80
CA GLY A 61 29.58 -18.96 -23.28
C GLY A 61 29.60 -19.46 -21.84
N SER A 62 30.66 -19.18 -21.07
CA SER A 62 30.88 -19.71 -19.72
C SER A 62 31.58 -18.71 -18.80
N GLY A 63 31.39 -18.86 -17.48
CA GLY A 63 32.01 -17.98 -16.47
C GLY A 63 31.44 -16.58 -16.35
N GLN A 64 30.29 -16.27 -17.01
CA GLN A 64 29.70 -14.92 -17.08
C GLN A 64 29.40 -14.33 -15.72
N GLU A 65 28.84 -15.09 -14.78
CA GLU A 65 28.43 -14.59 -13.45
C GLU A 65 29.60 -14.07 -12.62
N ASN A 66 30.74 -14.82 -12.62
CA ASN A 66 31.91 -14.39 -11.88
C ASN A 66 32.53 -13.14 -12.50
N ILE A 67 32.64 -13.10 -13.83
CA ILE A 67 33.19 -11.96 -14.55
C ILE A 67 32.27 -10.73 -14.37
N GLU A 68 30.95 -10.87 -14.41
CA GLU A 68 29.98 -9.79 -14.14
C GLU A 68 30.26 -9.16 -12.78
N ARG A 69 30.36 -9.98 -11.71
CA ARG A 69 30.65 -9.49 -10.36
C ARG A 69 31.96 -8.71 -10.29
N ILE A 70 33.04 -9.29 -10.85
CA ILE A 70 34.35 -8.65 -10.87
C ILE A 70 34.31 -7.31 -11.64
N LEU A 71 33.54 -7.23 -12.71
CA LEU A 71 33.40 -6.03 -13.51
C LEU A 71 32.61 -4.94 -12.77
N LEU A 72 31.52 -5.29 -12.09
CA LEU A 72 30.74 -4.40 -11.22
C LEU A 72 31.60 -3.84 -10.08
N ASP A 73 32.38 -4.69 -9.40
CA ASP A 73 33.30 -4.28 -8.32
C ASP A 73 34.34 -3.28 -8.87
N SER A 74 34.83 -3.51 -10.10
CA SER A 74 35.80 -2.61 -10.74
C SER A 74 35.18 -1.26 -11.13
N MET A 75 33.93 -1.24 -11.52
CA MET A 75 33.19 -0.01 -11.86
C MET A 75 32.79 0.82 -10.64
N ALA A 76 32.67 0.21 -9.48
CA ALA A 76 32.40 0.88 -8.20
C ALA A 76 33.61 1.68 -7.66
N LEU A 77 34.80 1.50 -8.22
CA LEU A 77 36.01 2.20 -7.77
C LEU A 77 35.92 3.69 -8.12
N PRO A 78 36.30 4.61 -7.19
CA PRO A 78 36.29 6.06 -7.43
C PRO A 78 37.17 6.50 -8.62
N THR A 79 38.13 5.67 -9.01
CA THR A 79 39.05 5.95 -10.12
C THR A 79 38.47 5.61 -11.50
N THR A 80 37.28 5.01 -11.56
CA THR A 80 36.63 4.62 -12.82
C THR A 80 35.86 5.81 -13.38
N THR A 81 36.20 6.20 -14.61
CA THR A 81 35.53 7.31 -15.31
C THR A 81 34.14 6.91 -15.80
N ASP A 82 33.24 7.90 -16.02
CA ASP A 82 31.88 7.61 -16.49
C ASP A 82 31.90 6.95 -17.88
N ARG A 83 32.81 7.32 -18.76
CA ARG A 83 33.06 6.61 -20.02
C ARG A 83 33.42 5.13 -19.81
N GLN A 84 34.20 4.81 -18.80
CA GLN A 84 34.53 3.41 -18.47
C GLN A 84 33.34 2.68 -17.83
N LYS A 85 32.51 3.38 -17.05
CA LYS A 85 31.28 2.83 -16.51
C LYS A 85 30.30 2.53 -17.62
N ALA A 86 30.09 3.45 -18.58
CA ALA A 86 29.24 3.25 -19.75
C ALA A 86 29.65 1.97 -20.51
N GLU A 87 30.94 1.84 -20.86
CA GLU A 87 31.47 0.65 -21.52
C GLU A 87 31.28 -0.63 -20.66
N GLY A 88 31.56 -0.55 -19.37
CA GLY A 88 31.44 -1.67 -18.44
C GLY A 88 30.00 -2.16 -18.28
N TYR A 89 29.03 -1.25 -18.14
CA TYR A 89 27.61 -1.62 -18.07
C TYR A 89 27.10 -2.19 -19.38
N HIS A 90 27.52 -1.63 -20.55
CA HIS A 90 27.20 -2.22 -21.84
C HIS A 90 27.74 -3.68 -21.94
N ILE A 91 28.97 -3.94 -21.51
CA ILE A 91 29.54 -5.29 -21.47
C ILE A 91 28.78 -6.20 -20.50
N CYS A 92 28.36 -5.70 -19.34
CA CYS A 92 27.50 -6.47 -18.41
C CYS A 92 26.17 -6.86 -19.08
N ALA A 93 25.57 -5.99 -19.86
CA ALA A 93 24.37 -6.31 -20.64
C ALA A 93 24.63 -7.44 -21.66
N LEU A 94 25.75 -7.40 -22.35
CA LEU A 94 26.15 -8.46 -23.29
C LEU A 94 26.46 -9.78 -22.58
N LEU A 95 27.03 -9.76 -21.38
CA LEU A 95 27.20 -10.99 -20.55
C LEU A 95 25.85 -11.61 -20.20
N GLN A 96 24.87 -10.80 -19.82
CA GLN A 96 23.50 -11.26 -19.54
C GLN A 96 22.79 -11.79 -20.79
N GLN A 97 23.02 -11.17 -21.96
CA GLN A 97 22.51 -11.71 -23.25
C GLN A 97 23.09 -13.08 -23.54
N SER A 98 24.41 -13.24 -23.45
CA SER A 98 25.06 -14.55 -23.67
C SER A 98 24.53 -15.63 -22.71
N GLN A 99 24.28 -15.26 -21.46
CA GLN A 99 23.68 -16.16 -20.47
C GLN A 99 22.22 -16.50 -20.82
N ASN A 100 21.44 -15.53 -21.27
CA ASN A 100 20.06 -15.72 -21.73
C ASN A 100 20.00 -16.68 -22.93
N GLU A 101 20.88 -16.49 -23.93
CA GLU A 101 20.99 -17.36 -25.10
C GLU A 101 21.32 -18.81 -24.69
N GLY A 102 22.25 -19.02 -23.74
CA GLY A 102 22.54 -20.33 -23.20
C GLY A 102 21.36 -20.99 -22.47
N LEU A 103 20.55 -20.21 -21.75
CA LEU A 103 19.34 -20.70 -21.09
C LEU A 103 18.24 -21.02 -22.11
N ASN A 104 18.05 -20.21 -23.15
CA ASN A 104 17.13 -20.49 -24.24
C ASN A 104 17.52 -21.76 -25.01
N MET A 105 18.81 -22.00 -25.22
CA MET A 105 19.30 -23.24 -25.84
C MET A 105 18.94 -24.47 -24.99
N LYS A 106 19.06 -24.40 -23.67
CA LYS A 106 18.59 -25.47 -22.75
C LYS A 106 17.11 -25.73 -22.89
N ALA A 107 16.30 -24.68 -22.98
CA ALA A 107 14.84 -24.79 -23.22
C ALA A 107 14.56 -25.51 -24.55
N TYR A 108 15.24 -25.11 -25.63
CA TYR A 108 15.10 -25.74 -26.95
C TYR A 108 15.47 -27.23 -26.94
N LEU A 109 16.53 -27.58 -26.23
CA LEU A 109 17.00 -28.96 -26.08
C LEU A 109 16.19 -29.77 -25.05
N LYS A 110 15.10 -29.20 -24.50
CA LYS A 110 14.26 -29.82 -23.45
C LYS A 110 15.05 -30.26 -22.20
N GLN A 111 16.12 -29.55 -21.89
CA GLN A 111 16.89 -29.73 -20.66
C GLN A 111 16.22 -29.00 -19.50
N ASN A 112 16.66 -29.31 -18.26
CA ASN A 112 16.14 -28.60 -17.08
C ASN A 112 16.43 -27.10 -17.18
N LEU A 113 15.37 -26.29 -17.26
CA LEU A 113 15.41 -24.84 -17.40
C LEU A 113 14.99 -24.15 -16.11
N ASP A 114 15.86 -23.30 -15.59
CA ASP A 114 15.47 -22.31 -14.60
C ASP A 114 14.79 -21.11 -15.30
N THR A 115 13.47 -21.15 -15.38
CA THR A 115 12.65 -20.12 -16.02
C THR A 115 12.74 -18.77 -15.31
N VAL A 116 12.91 -18.77 -13.97
CA VAL A 116 13.07 -17.53 -13.20
C VAL A 116 14.39 -16.87 -13.58
N LYS A 117 15.46 -17.64 -13.61
CA LYS A 117 16.80 -17.16 -14.01
C LYS A 117 16.79 -16.63 -15.44
N LEU A 118 16.09 -17.31 -16.37
CA LEU A 118 15.95 -16.84 -17.76
C LEU A 118 15.36 -15.42 -17.81
N TYR A 119 14.27 -15.18 -17.09
CA TYR A 119 13.67 -13.85 -17.07
C TYR A 119 14.50 -12.82 -16.30
N GLN A 120 15.20 -13.22 -15.24
CA GLN A 120 16.10 -12.34 -14.51
C GLN A 120 17.25 -11.81 -15.38
N THR A 121 17.79 -12.61 -16.32
CA THR A 121 18.79 -12.10 -17.26
C THR A 121 18.26 -10.99 -18.12
N VAL A 122 16.98 -11.06 -18.56
CA VAL A 122 16.33 -10.02 -19.35
C VAL A 122 16.20 -8.72 -18.53
N LEU A 123 15.76 -8.81 -17.28
CA LEU A 123 15.66 -7.65 -16.41
C LEU A 123 17.02 -6.97 -16.19
N LYS A 124 18.08 -7.76 -16.02
CA LYS A 124 19.45 -7.25 -15.89
C LYS A 124 19.97 -6.61 -17.18
N ILE A 125 19.62 -7.13 -18.36
CA ILE A 125 19.93 -6.49 -19.66
C ILE A 125 19.39 -5.07 -19.68
N TYR A 126 18.14 -4.87 -19.30
CA TYR A 126 17.51 -3.56 -19.26
C TYR A 126 18.18 -2.64 -18.23
N ASP A 127 18.42 -3.11 -17.00
CA ASP A 127 19.08 -2.32 -15.95
C ASP A 127 20.48 -1.86 -16.41
N TYR A 128 21.29 -2.76 -16.93
CA TYR A 128 22.66 -2.44 -17.36
C TYR A 128 22.68 -1.52 -18.60
N THR A 129 21.78 -1.71 -19.55
CA THR A 129 21.70 -0.80 -20.71
C THR A 129 21.29 0.60 -20.30
N LEU A 130 20.35 0.78 -19.36
CA LEU A 130 19.97 2.09 -18.84
C LEU A 130 21.11 2.75 -18.05
N ARG A 131 21.83 1.99 -17.23
CA ARG A 131 23.04 2.49 -16.53
C ARG A 131 24.15 2.87 -17.50
N SER A 132 24.30 2.12 -18.59
CA SER A 132 25.25 2.46 -19.66
C SER A 132 24.87 3.78 -20.32
N ASP A 133 23.59 3.95 -20.71
CA ASP A 133 23.10 5.18 -21.34
C ASP A 133 23.25 6.39 -20.39
N SER A 134 22.95 6.22 -19.10
CA SER A 134 23.09 7.28 -18.09
C SER A 134 24.53 7.73 -17.86
N ALA A 135 25.51 6.87 -18.09
CA ALA A 135 26.93 7.18 -17.92
C ALA A 135 27.64 7.57 -19.25
N ASP A 136 26.95 7.44 -20.39
CA ASP A 136 27.51 7.67 -21.72
C ASP A 136 27.25 9.09 -22.22
N GLU A 137 28.09 10.03 -21.82
CA GLU A 137 28.01 11.41 -22.27
C GLU A 137 28.16 11.60 -23.81
N THR A 138 28.56 10.54 -24.53
CA THR A 138 28.90 10.60 -25.97
C THR A 138 27.96 9.80 -26.86
N ASP A 139 26.92 9.23 -26.29
CA ASP A 139 25.92 8.38 -26.95
C ASP A 139 26.50 7.20 -27.75
N LYS A 140 27.73 6.80 -27.40
CA LYS A 140 28.47 5.76 -28.11
C LYS A 140 27.79 4.39 -28.07
N TYR A 141 27.11 4.09 -26.98
CA TYR A 141 26.45 2.81 -26.72
C TYR A 141 24.94 2.87 -26.90
N GLU A 142 24.33 4.04 -26.94
CA GLU A 142 22.90 4.29 -26.95
C GLU A 142 22.17 3.42 -28.00
N SER A 143 22.53 3.53 -29.26
CA SER A 143 21.92 2.79 -30.38
C SER A 143 22.00 1.25 -30.16
N ARG A 144 23.13 0.77 -29.65
CA ARG A 144 23.31 -0.67 -29.36
C ARG A 144 22.48 -1.13 -28.18
N ASN A 145 22.37 -0.29 -27.15
CA ASN A 145 21.58 -0.56 -25.97
C ASN A 145 20.07 -0.54 -26.30
N ILE A 146 19.60 0.38 -27.14
CA ILE A 146 18.23 0.42 -27.65
C ILE A 146 17.89 -0.89 -28.40
N ASN A 147 18.77 -1.31 -29.31
CA ASN A 147 18.58 -2.55 -30.07
C ASN A 147 18.54 -3.77 -29.14
N LEU A 148 19.41 -3.81 -28.13
CA LEU A 148 19.42 -4.90 -27.18
C LEU A 148 18.14 -4.97 -26.35
N ARG A 149 17.63 -3.83 -25.88
CA ARG A 149 16.31 -3.75 -25.20
C ARG A 149 15.18 -4.17 -26.12
N ALA A 150 15.18 -3.74 -27.37
CA ALA A 150 14.14 -4.09 -28.35
C ALA A 150 14.08 -5.60 -28.58
N LEU A 151 15.21 -6.28 -28.69
CA LEU A 151 15.32 -7.73 -28.87
C LEU A 151 14.65 -8.51 -27.71
N HIS A 152 14.69 -7.99 -26.49
CA HIS A 152 14.20 -8.67 -25.30
C HIS A 152 12.85 -8.17 -24.77
N ARG A 153 12.18 -7.29 -25.49
CA ARG A 153 10.93 -6.65 -25.04
C ARG A 153 9.83 -7.64 -24.69
N ASP A 154 9.56 -8.60 -25.56
CA ASP A 154 8.52 -9.60 -25.33
C ASP A 154 8.87 -10.52 -24.16
N ASN A 155 10.16 -10.82 -24.00
CA ASN A 155 10.65 -11.59 -22.86
C ASN A 155 10.54 -10.83 -21.54
N LEU A 156 10.72 -9.49 -21.55
CA LEU A 156 10.50 -8.65 -20.39
C LEU A 156 9.05 -8.73 -19.93
N LEU A 157 8.08 -8.53 -20.83
CA LEU A 157 6.67 -8.68 -20.53
C LEU A 157 6.30 -10.11 -20.14
N GLY A 158 6.87 -11.10 -20.81
CA GLY A 158 6.69 -12.52 -20.52
C GLY A 158 7.10 -12.86 -19.08
N GLY A 159 8.23 -12.34 -18.62
CA GLY A 159 8.73 -12.51 -17.25
C GLY A 159 7.80 -11.92 -16.21
N GLY A 160 7.35 -10.67 -16.41
CA GLY A 160 6.38 -10.03 -15.54
C GLY A 160 5.06 -10.81 -15.44
N LYS A 161 4.49 -11.21 -16.58
CA LYS A 161 3.26 -12.02 -16.64
C LYS A 161 3.42 -13.40 -15.99
N PHE A 162 4.56 -14.05 -16.17
CA PHE A 162 4.86 -15.34 -15.55
C PHE A 162 4.87 -15.25 -14.02
N LEU A 163 5.49 -14.23 -13.47
CA LEU A 163 5.56 -13.99 -12.01
C LEU A 163 4.20 -13.53 -11.47
N LEU A 164 3.48 -12.69 -12.22
CA LEU A 164 2.13 -12.24 -11.89
C LEU A 164 1.15 -13.43 -11.70
N ARG A 165 1.16 -14.40 -12.64
CA ARG A 165 0.32 -15.62 -12.55
C ARG A 165 0.67 -16.49 -11.33
N LYS A 166 1.87 -16.36 -10.80
CA LYS A 166 2.32 -17.05 -9.59
C LYS A 166 2.09 -16.23 -8.32
N SER A 167 1.39 -15.09 -8.43
CA SER A 167 1.17 -14.14 -7.33
C SER A 167 2.46 -13.64 -6.67
N LYS A 168 3.56 -13.61 -7.43
CA LYS A 168 4.85 -13.07 -7.01
C LYS A 168 4.94 -11.59 -7.37
N TRP A 169 4.10 -10.79 -6.71
CA TRP A 169 3.85 -9.38 -7.06
C TRP A 169 5.13 -8.54 -7.02
N GLY A 170 5.91 -8.65 -5.93
CA GLY A 170 7.16 -7.91 -5.75
C GLY A 170 8.24 -8.27 -6.77
N GLU A 171 8.30 -9.55 -7.19
CA GLU A 171 9.21 -9.99 -8.24
C GLU A 171 8.72 -9.56 -9.65
N ALA A 172 7.40 -9.45 -9.87
CA ALA A 172 6.80 -9.06 -11.15
C ALA A 172 6.91 -7.55 -11.41
N TYR A 173 6.77 -6.72 -10.38
CA TYR A 173 6.75 -5.26 -10.51
C TYR A 173 7.95 -4.71 -11.30
N PRO A 174 9.21 -5.08 -11.03
CA PRO A 174 10.37 -4.54 -11.75
C PRO A 174 10.31 -4.74 -13.26
N PHE A 175 9.67 -5.80 -13.75
CA PHE A 175 9.51 -6.05 -15.19
C PHE A 175 8.57 -5.04 -15.83
N PHE A 176 7.44 -4.76 -15.19
CA PHE A 176 6.46 -3.81 -15.69
C PHE A 176 6.95 -2.37 -15.56
N ASP A 177 7.59 -2.03 -14.45
CA ASP A 177 8.21 -0.73 -14.23
C ASP A 177 9.29 -0.45 -15.27
N MET A 178 10.16 -1.43 -15.54
CA MET A 178 11.21 -1.33 -16.53
C MET A 178 10.64 -1.16 -17.95
N PHE A 179 9.58 -1.91 -18.29
CA PHE A 179 8.89 -1.76 -19.58
C PHE A 179 8.34 -0.34 -19.75
N LEU A 180 7.69 0.20 -18.71
CA LEU A 180 7.09 1.53 -18.76
C LEU A 180 8.13 2.65 -18.83
N LYS A 181 9.28 2.49 -18.18
CA LYS A 181 10.41 3.44 -18.24
C LYS A 181 11.10 3.46 -19.61
N THR A 182 11.09 2.35 -20.31
CA THR A 182 11.78 2.18 -21.60
C THR A 182 10.84 2.14 -22.81
N ARG A 183 9.57 2.55 -22.60
CA ARG A 183 8.56 2.58 -23.67
C ARG A 183 8.95 3.54 -24.79
N THR A 184 8.59 3.17 -26.01
CA THR A 184 8.60 4.05 -27.18
C THR A 184 7.17 4.47 -27.52
N THR A 185 6.99 5.58 -28.25
CA THR A 185 5.69 6.22 -28.54
C THR A 185 4.67 5.31 -29.25
N ASP A 186 5.10 4.24 -29.89
CA ASP A 186 4.25 3.40 -30.75
C ASP A 186 3.44 2.32 -30.01
N MET A 187 3.36 2.37 -28.68
CA MET A 187 2.90 1.24 -27.86
C MET A 187 1.70 1.52 -26.97
N ASP A 188 0.91 2.54 -27.25
CA ASP A 188 -0.17 3.01 -26.38
C ASP A 188 -1.20 1.92 -26.05
N SER A 189 -1.45 0.98 -26.97
CA SER A 189 -2.43 -0.10 -26.77
C SER A 189 -2.06 -1.07 -25.63
N ILE A 190 -0.77 -1.27 -25.34
CA ILE A 190 -0.32 -2.18 -24.27
C ILE A 190 0.11 -1.43 -23.01
N VAL A 191 0.52 -0.17 -23.13
CA VAL A 191 1.03 0.64 -22.00
C VAL A 191 0.01 0.73 -20.87
N GLY A 192 -1.26 0.98 -21.18
CA GLY A 192 -2.33 1.03 -20.18
C GLY A 192 -2.43 -0.28 -19.39
N ARG A 193 -2.39 -1.43 -20.08
CA ARG A 193 -2.46 -2.75 -19.45
C ARG A 193 -1.22 -3.04 -18.60
N VAL A 194 -0.03 -2.66 -19.04
CA VAL A 194 1.19 -2.85 -18.26
C VAL A 194 1.21 -1.94 -17.03
N ALA A 195 0.76 -0.69 -17.16
CA ALA A 195 0.59 0.22 -16.02
C ALA A 195 -0.43 -0.31 -15.00
N TYR A 196 -1.53 -0.92 -15.49
CA TYR A 196 -2.48 -1.62 -14.64
C TYR A 196 -1.81 -2.75 -13.85
N TRP A 197 -1.04 -3.64 -14.50
CA TRP A 197 -0.34 -4.72 -13.80
C TRP A 197 0.69 -4.23 -12.80
N ALA A 198 1.43 -3.17 -13.12
CA ALA A 198 2.35 -2.52 -12.18
C ALA A 198 1.63 -1.97 -10.95
N THR A 199 0.47 -1.32 -11.16
CA THR A 199 -0.40 -0.81 -10.09
C THR A 199 -0.89 -1.95 -9.19
N ILE A 200 -1.39 -3.04 -9.77
CA ILE A 200 -1.85 -4.22 -9.02
C ILE A 200 -0.71 -4.86 -8.21
N CYS A 201 0.50 -4.94 -8.78
CA CYS A 201 1.67 -5.42 -8.04
C CYS A 201 1.95 -4.53 -6.81
N GLY A 202 1.95 -3.21 -6.99
CA GLY A 202 2.15 -2.26 -5.89
C GLY A 202 1.08 -2.38 -4.79
N MET A 203 -0.18 -2.57 -5.16
CA MET A 203 -1.28 -2.77 -4.22
C MET A 203 -1.11 -4.04 -3.39
N ASN A 204 -0.81 -5.18 -4.05
CA ASN A 204 -0.68 -6.47 -3.36
C ASN A 204 0.56 -6.54 -2.46
N GLU A 205 1.63 -5.81 -2.79
CA GLU A 205 2.84 -5.69 -1.99
C GLU A 205 2.76 -4.60 -0.91
N ASN A 206 1.64 -3.87 -0.85
CA ASN A 206 1.47 -2.74 0.06
C ASN A 206 2.57 -1.67 -0.13
N LYS A 207 2.89 -1.36 -1.39
CA LYS A 207 3.91 -0.39 -1.80
C LYS A 207 3.25 0.82 -2.48
N PRO A 208 2.78 1.82 -1.71
CA PRO A 208 2.01 2.95 -2.24
C PRO A 208 2.76 3.73 -3.32
N TYR A 209 4.08 3.90 -3.20
CA TYR A 209 4.87 4.60 -4.22
C TYR A 209 4.93 3.85 -5.55
N HIS A 210 4.91 2.50 -5.55
CA HIS A 210 4.81 1.70 -6.78
C HIS A 210 3.46 1.91 -7.47
N VAL A 211 2.38 2.01 -6.70
CA VAL A 211 1.05 2.35 -7.23
C VAL A 211 1.07 3.74 -7.86
N LEU A 212 1.50 4.75 -7.09
CA LEU A 212 1.49 6.16 -7.52
C LEU A 212 2.37 6.43 -8.74
N SER A 213 3.40 5.61 -8.98
CA SER A 213 4.26 5.74 -10.16
C SER A 213 3.54 5.45 -11.49
N HIS A 214 2.49 4.62 -11.49
CA HIS A 214 1.90 4.12 -12.73
C HIS A 214 0.38 4.22 -12.80
N VAL A 215 -0.32 4.45 -11.68
CA VAL A 215 -1.77 4.44 -11.62
C VAL A 215 -2.43 5.50 -12.53
N ASP A 216 -1.84 6.69 -12.68
CA ASP A 216 -2.39 7.74 -13.53
C ASP A 216 -2.30 7.37 -15.02
N THR A 217 -1.22 6.72 -15.42
CA THR A 217 -1.10 6.14 -16.76
C THR A 217 -2.16 5.06 -16.98
N ALA A 218 -2.39 4.20 -15.99
CA ALA A 218 -3.44 3.18 -16.08
C ALA A 218 -4.84 3.82 -16.16
N ILE A 219 -5.17 4.79 -15.30
CA ILE A 219 -6.47 5.50 -15.32
C ILE A 219 -6.74 6.15 -16.68
N SER A 220 -5.71 6.75 -17.30
CA SER A 220 -5.87 7.45 -18.60
C SER A 220 -6.15 6.49 -19.75
N LEU A 221 -5.51 5.30 -19.76
CA LEU A 221 -5.49 4.38 -20.90
C LEU A 221 -6.40 3.15 -20.75
N MET A 222 -6.85 2.82 -19.52
CA MET A 222 -7.75 1.69 -19.28
C MET A 222 -9.21 2.02 -19.59
N SER A 223 -10.04 1.01 -19.69
CA SER A 223 -11.49 1.13 -19.96
C SER A 223 -12.20 1.93 -18.85
N LYS A 224 -13.37 2.49 -19.18
CA LYS A 224 -14.17 3.27 -18.22
C LYS A 224 -14.56 2.44 -16.99
N ASP A 225 -14.77 1.14 -17.14
CA ASP A 225 -15.19 0.25 -16.06
C ASP A 225 -14.05 -0.07 -15.07
N GLU A 226 -12.80 0.01 -15.52
CA GLU A 226 -11.62 -0.27 -14.70
C GLU A 226 -11.12 0.98 -13.92
N ARG A 227 -11.44 2.19 -14.40
CA ARG A 227 -10.97 3.46 -13.83
C ARG A 227 -11.40 3.71 -12.39
N PRO A 228 -12.64 3.40 -11.96
CA PRO A 228 -13.05 3.62 -10.58
C PRO A 228 -12.17 2.87 -9.58
N ALA A 229 -11.90 1.58 -9.82
CA ALA A 229 -11.06 0.77 -8.97
C ALA A 229 -9.59 1.26 -8.93
N LEU A 230 -9.06 1.71 -10.09
CA LEU A 230 -7.73 2.31 -10.16
C LEU A 230 -7.65 3.63 -9.36
N SER A 231 -8.68 4.46 -9.45
CA SER A 231 -8.78 5.71 -8.68
C SER A 231 -8.90 5.42 -7.18
N GLU A 232 -9.60 4.34 -6.78
CA GLU A 232 -9.60 3.84 -5.41
C GLU A 232 -8.18 3.43 -4.95
N TYR A 233 -7.43 2.70 -5.78
CA TYR A 233 -6.05 2.32 -5.44
C TYR A 233 -5.15 3.54 -5.25
N LYS A 234 -5.32 4.57 -6.09
CA LYS A 234 -4.64 5.86 -5.92
C LYS A 234 -5.00 6.51 -4.59
N ALA A 235 -6.29 6.60 -4.27
CA ALA A 235 -6.78 7.17 -3.00
C ALA A 235 -6.21 6.43 -1.79
N ARG A 236 -6.29 5.10 -1.77
CA ARG A 236 -5.73 4.25 -0.70
C ARG A 236 -4.23 4.45 -0.52
N SER A 237 -3.50 4.67 -1.62
CA SER A 237 -2.06 4.92 -1.56
C SER A 237 -1.73 6.24 -0.87
N PHE A 238 -2.53 7.29 -1.08
CA PHE A 238 -2.36 8.56 -0.37
C PHE A 238 -2.67 8.44 1.13
N VAL A 239 -3.69 7.69 1.52
CA VAL A 239 -3.93 7.35 2.93
C VAL A 239 -2.70 6.67 3.54
N HIS A 240 -2.12 5.71 2.81
CA HIS A 240 -0.99 4.92 3.30
C HIS A 240 0.27 5.74 3.55
N ILE A 241 0.52 6.77 2.73
CA ILE A 241 1.66 7.68 2.91
C ILE A 241 1.35 8.87 3.82
N GLY A 242 0.11 8.95 4.35
CA GLY A 242 -0.32 10.01 5.28
C GLY A 242 -0.73 11.33 4.61
N ASP A 243 -0.88 11.37 3.28
CA ASP A 243 -1.34 12.56 2.57
C ASP A 243 -2.88 12.62 2.52
N SER A 244 -3.46 13.01 3.67
CA SER A 244 -4.92 13.11 3.81
C SER A 244 -5.54 14.19 2.92
N ALA A 245 -4.79 15.23 2.57
CA ALA A 245 -5.30 16.31 1.73
C ALA A 245 -5.57 15.80 0.30
N LYS A 246 -4.59 15.11 -0.31
CA LYS A 246 -4.77 14.50 -1.62
C LYS A 246 -5.77 13.36 -1.63
N TRP A 247 -5.84 12.61 -0.52
CA TRP A 247 -6.87 11.58 -0.40
C TRP A 247 -8.27 12.17 -0.48
N VAL A 248 -8.57 13.22 0.30
CA VAL A 248 -9.87 13.90 0.31
C VAL A 248 -10.20 14.52 -1.06
N GLU A 249 -9.21 15.12 -1.72
CA GLU A 249 -9.36 15.65 -3.09
C GLU A 249 -9.79 14.55 -4.06
N ILE A 250 -9.13 13.40 -4.06
CA ILE A 250 -9.47 12.26 -4.93
C ILE A 250 -10.85 11.68 -4.60
N LEU A 251 -11.24 11.65 -3.31
CA LEU A 251 -12.57 11.20 -2.91
C LEU A 251 -13.64 12.14 -3.49
N ASP A 252 -13.47 13.45 -3.36
CA ASP A 252 -14.44 14.44 -3.84
C ASP A 252 -14.58 14.41 -5.37
N GLU A 253 -13.45 14.40 -6.10
CA GLU A 253 -13.45 14.22 -7.55
C GLU A 253 -14.05 12.87 -7.99
N GLY A 254 -13.78 11.82 -7.22
CA GLY A 254 -14.24 10.47 -7.53
C GLY A 254 -15.76 10.33 -7.46
N ILE A 255 -16.45 11.07 -6.56
CA ILE A 255 -17.91 11.11 -6.48
C ILE A 255 -18.52 11.62 -7.79
N ASP A 256 -17.98 12.71 -8.34
CA ASP A 256 -18.52 13.32 -9.56
C ASP A 256 -18.14 12.51 -10.81
N ARG A 257 -16.93 11.96 -10.84
CA ARG A 257 -16.41 11.21 -11.99
C ARG A 257 -16.98 9.80 -12.09
N TYR A 258 -17.30 9.18 -10.95
CA TYR A 258 -17.76 7.78 -10.84
C TYR A 258 -18.98 7.67 -9.91
N PRO A 259 -20.11 8.28 -10.23
CA PRO A 259 -21.26 8.37 -9.33
C PRO A 259 -21.83 6.99 -8.92
N GLY A 260 -21.59 5.94 -9.72
CA GLY A 260 -21.99 4.57 -9.38
C GLY A 260 -21.04 3.84 -8.41
N TYR A 261 -19.89 4.41 -8.09
CA TYR A 261 -18.87 3.76 -7.29
C TYR A 261 -18.81 4.29 -5.85
N ASN A 262 -19.46 3.58 -4.94
CA ASN A 262 -19.75 4.05 -3.58
C ASN A 262 -18.53 4.35 -2.70
N TYR A 263 -17.35 3.78 -3.03
CA TYR A 263 -16.13 3.96 -2.24
C TYR A 263 -15.82 5.42 -1.93
N PHE A 264 -15.88 6.28 -2.94
CA PHE A 264 -15.52 7.70 -2.80
C PHE A 264 -16.46 8.43 -1.85
N PHE A 265 -17.76 8.27 -2.07
CA PHE A 265 -18.79 8.91 -1.25
C PHE A 265 -18.70 8.45 0.21
N LEU A 266 -18.69 7.14 0.45
CA LEU A 266 -18.69 6.61 1.80
C LEU A 266 -17.46 7.05 2.61
N ASN A 267 -16.28 7.03 1.99
CA ASN A 267 -15.06 7.44 2.67
C ASN A 267 -14.99 8.95 2.91
N LEU A 268 -15.50 9.77 2.00
CA LEU A 268 -15.56 11.23 2.19
C LEU A 268 -16.52 11.61 3.31
N MET A 269 -17.70 10.99 3.38
CA MET A 269 -18.67 11.23 4.44
C MET A 269 -18.15 10.78 5.81
N ASP A 270 -17.49 9.61 5.89
CA ASP A 270 -16.81 9.13 7.09
C ASP A 270 -15.69 10.08 7.53
N TYR A 271 -14.90 10.59 6.58
CA TYR A 271 -13.88 11.61 6.86
C TYR A 271 -14.46 12.86 7.48
N TYR A 272 -15.51 13.45 6.88
CA TYR A 272 -16.15 14.65 7.42
C TYR A 272 -16.73 14.40 8.82
N MET A 273 -17.35 13.25 9.04
CA MET A 273 -17.90 12.87 10.33
C MET A 273 -16.80 12.80 11.41
N ARG A 274 -15.73 12.06 11.16
CA ARG A 274 -14.63 11.86 12.12
C ARG A 274 -13.86 13.13 12.45
N HIS A 275 -13.81 14.08 11.51
CA HIS A 275 -13.10 15.36 11.71
C HIS A 275 -14.02 16.50 12.12
N GLY A 276 -15.28 16.21 12.49
CA GLY A 276 -16.24 17.23 12.92
C GLY A 276 -16.62 18.23 11.83
N GLN A 277 -16.38 17.91 10.55
CA GLN A 277 -16.67 18.79 9.41
C GLN A 277 -18.12 18.62 8.92
N ILE A 278 -19.06 18.62 9.86
CA ILE A 278 -20.47 18.28 9.62
C ILE A 278 -21.10 19.18 8.55
N GLU A 279 -20.84 20.49 8.62
CA GLU A 279 -21.39 21.46 7.66
C GLU A 279 -20.94 21.18 6.22
N ARG A 280 -19.67 20.78 6.04
CA ARG A 280 -19.13 20.42 4.72
C ARG A 280 -19.79 19.15 4.20
N GLY A 281 -19.96 18.16 5.08
CA GLY A 281 -20.66 16.92 4.75
C GLY A 281 -22.10 17.16 4.33
N LEU A 282 -22.83 17.97 5.07
CA LEU A 282 -24.21 18.37 4.74
C LEU A 282 -24.28 19.12 3.41
N ALA A 283 -23.44 20.12 3.20
CA ALA A 283 -23.42 20.90 1.96
C ALA A 283 -23.14 20.02 0.74
N ARG A 284 -22.15 19.12 0.84
CA ARG A 284 -21.81 18.20 -0.24
C ARG A 284 -22.95 17.23 -0.55
N THR A 285 -23.55 16.65 0.48
CA THR A 285 -24.65 15.69 0.34
C THR A 285 -25.91 16.36 -0.21
N ASP A 286 -26.22 17.59 0.23
CA ASP A 286 -27.35 18.39 -0.30
C ASP A 286 -27.19 18.65 -1.81
N SER A 287 -25.98 18.98 -2.25
CA SER A 287 -25.67 19.12 -3.68
C SER A 287 -25.90 17.83 -4.46
N LEU A 288 -25.52 16.68 -3.90
CA LEU A 288 -25.72 15.36 -4.52
C LEU A 288 -27.20 14.97 -4.58
N VAL A 289 -27.96 15.23 -3.53
CA VAL A 289 -29.43 15.02 -3.51
C VAL A 289 -30.14 15.87 -4.57
N LYS A 290 -29.72 17.11 -4.78
CA LYS A 290 -30.26 17.98 -5.83
C LYS A 290 -29.96 17.46 -7.24
N SER A 291 -28.83 16.78 -7.45
CA SER A 291 -28.44 16.24 -8.75
C SER A 291 -29.01 14.84 -9.01
N ASP A 292 -29.08 13.99 -7.98
CA ASP A 292 -29.54 12.59 -8.04
C ASP A 292 -30.21 12.20 -6.71
N GLY A 293 -31.43 12.66 -6.51
CA GLY A 293 -32.20 12.42 -5.28
C GLY A 293 -32.72 11.00 -5.11
N ASP A 294 -32.55 10.13 -6.10
CA ASP A 294 -33.07 8.75 -6.03
C ASP A 294 -32.16 7.79 -5.24
N ARG A 295 -30.95 8.23 -4.87
CA ARG A 295 -30.00 7.38 -4.14
C ARG A 295 -30.23 7.44 -2.62
N ALA A 296 -30.71 6.34 -2.06
CA ALA A 296 -30.97 6.20 -0.62
C ALA A 296 -29.76 6.60 0.26
N MET A 297 -28.56 6.25 -0.18
CA MET A 297 -27.31 6.51 0.55
C MET A 297 -27.05 8.01 0.81
N TYR A 298 -27.50 8.91 -0.07
CA TYR A 298 -27.34 10.35 0.15
C TYR A 298 -28.24 10.86 1.27
N TRP A 299 -29.50 10.41 1.30
CA TRP A 299 -30.43 10.71 2.36
C TRP A 299 -30.00 10.12 3.71
N PHE A 300 -29.46 8.89 3.67
CA PHE A 300 -28.86 8.30 4.87
C PHE A 300 -27.70 9.15 5.41
N ALA A 301 -26.76 9.60 4.57
CA ALA A 301 -25.65 10.44 5.01
C ALA A 301 -26.15 11.77 5.61
N MET A 302 -27.17 12.40 5.03
CA MET A 302 -27.80 13.59 5.61
C MET A 302 -28.41 13.31 6.98
N SER A 303 -29.09 12.16 7.17
CA SER A 303 -29.63 11.77 8.46
C SER A 303 -28.55 11.56 9.52
N MET A 304 -27.42 10.96 9.13
CA MET A 304 -26.25 10.75 9.98
C MET A 304 -25.64 12.07 10.47
N PHE A 305 -25.46 13.04 9.58
CA PHE A 305 -24.96 14.37 9.94
C PHE A 305 -25.97 15.14 10.82
N ALA A 306 -27.26 15.07 10.52
CA ALA A 306 -28.29 15.71 11.33
C ALA A 306 -28.34 15.12 12.75
N LEU A 307 -28.21 13.79 12.89
CA LEU A 307 -28.11 13.12 14.18
C LEU A 307 -26.89 13.61 14.97
N ALA A 308 -25.73 13.73 14.31
CA ALA A 308 -24.51 14.24 14.95
C ALA A 308 -24.62 15.69 15.43
N GLN A 309 -25.42 16.51 14.76
CA GLN A 309 -25.75 17.87 15.21
C GLN A 309 -26.80 17.94 16.34
N GLY A 310 -27.48 16.84 16.62
CA GLY A 310 -28.62 16.81 17.54
C GLY A 310 -29.90 17.36 16.92
N ASP A 311 -29.93 17.57 15.59
CA ASP A 311 -31.16 17.98 14.87
C ASP A 311 -31.99 16.72 14.56
N TYR A 312 -32.71 16.25 15.60
CA TYR A 312 -33.44 15.00 15.55
C TYR A 312 -34.62 15.04 14.57
N GLU A 313 -35.29 16.17 14.41
CA GLU A 313 -36.39 16.31 13.45
C GLU A 313 -35.89 16.17 12.01
N LYS A 314 -34.82 16.87 11.68
CA LYS A 314 -34.17 16.73 10.37
C LYS A 314 -33.69 15.32 10.14
N CYS A 315 -33.07 14.70 11.16
CA CYS A 315 -32.62 13.30 11.07
C CYS A 315 -33.76 12.36 10.71
N ILE A 316 -34.90 12.46 11.39
CA ILE A 316 -36.12 11.68 11.12
C ILE A 316 -36.57 11.86 9.69
N ASN A 317 -36.70 13.10 9.25
CA ASN A 317 -37.16 13.43 7.88
C ASN A 317 -36.22 12.84 6.82
N MET A 318 -34.89 12.95 7.00
CA MET A 318 -33.91 12.42 6.06
C MET A 318 -33.89 10.90 6.10
N SER A 319 -34.07 10.28 7.27
CA SER A 319 -34.22 8.83 7.40
C SER A 319 -35.47 8.34 6.68
N ASP A 320 -36.59 9.05 6.78
CA ASP A 320 -37.82 8.70 6.05
C ASP A 320 -37.63 8.78 4.54
N GLU A 321 -36.89 9.79 4.04
CA GLU A 321 -36.54 9.88 2.62
C GLU A 321 -35.65 8.73 2.16
N CYS A 322 -34.69 8.31 2.98
CA CYS A 322 -33.89 7.11 2.73
C CYS A 322 -34.78 5.86 2.67
N LEU A 323 -35.67 5.66 3.65
CA LEU A 323 -36.54 4.48 3.77
C LEU A 323 -37.59 4.39 2.67
N LYS A 324 -38.02 5.48 2.05
CA LYS A 324 -38.87 5.47 0.85
C LYS A 324 -38.19 4.80 -0.33
N ARG A 325 -36.85 4.85 -0.41
CA ARG A 325 -36.03 4.31 -1.50
C ARG A 325 -35.50 2.91 -1.17
N GLU A 326 -35.16 2.71 0.11
CA GLU A 326 -34.61 1.46 0.64
C GLU A 326 -35.27 1.13 1.99
N THR A 327 -36.42 0.46 1.96
CA THR A 327 -37.28 0.24 3.12
C THR A 327 -36.60 -0.50 4.27
N ASN A 328 -35.63 -1.36 3.97
CA ASN A 328 -34.89 -2.19 4.94
C ASN A 328 -33.48 -1.62 5.25
N ASN A 329 -33.24 -0.33 5.03
CA ASN A 329 -31.97 0.29 5.40
C ASN A 329 -31.86 0.38 6.92
N ILE A 330 -31.06 -0.53 7.50
CA ILE A 330 -30.89 -0.70 8.95
C ILE A 330 -30.36 0.58 9.60
N ASP A 331 -29.46 1.28 8.93
CA ASP A 331 -28.82 2.48 9.45
C ASP A 331 -29.80 3.65 9.51
N ALA A 332 -30.64 3.80 8.50
CA ALA A 332 -31.70 4.82 8.49
C ALA A 332 -32.78 4.51 9.53
N LEU A 333 -33.21 3.26 9.69
CA LEU A 333 -34.11 2.82 10.74
C LEU A 333 -33.55 3.12 12.14
N TYR A 334 -32.27 2.83 12.34
CA TYR A 334 -31.59 3.11 13.59
C TYR A 334 -31.51 4.62 13.87
N ASN A 335 -31.09 5.44 12.90
CA ASN A 335 -31.00 6.88 13.06
C ASN A 335 -32.39 7.50 13.41
N LYS A 336 -33.45 7.03 12.75
CA LYS A 336 -34.82 7.44 13.04
C LYS A 336 -35.24 7.06 14.45
N GLY A 337 -35.00 5.80 14.84
CA GLY A 337 -35.35 5.28 16.16
C GLY A 337 -34.62 6.00 17.29
N ILE A 338 -33.30 6.21 17.15
CA ILE A 338 -32.46 6.93 18.12
C ILE A 338 -32.86 8.40 18.22
N SER A 339 -33.18 9.07 17.10
CA SER A 339 -33.65 10.45 17.12
C SER A 339 -34.95 10.60 17.91
N LEU A 340 -35.92 9.72 17.66
CA LEU A 340 -37.19 9.71 18.39
C LEU A 340 -36.99 9.39 19.89
N LEU A 341 -36.05 8.48 20.21
CA LEU A 341 -35.69 8.15 21.58
C LEU A 341 -35.06 9.35 22.30
N ASN A 342 -34.11 10.05 21.67
CA ASN A 342 -33.47 11.23 22.25
C ASN A 342 -34.49 12.39 22.44
N MET A 343 -35.38 12.58 21.50
CA MET A 343 -36.51 13.54 21.68
C MET A 343 -37.42 13.15 22.86
N ALA A 344 -37.72 11.84 23.02
CA ALA A 344 -38.49 11.36 24.15
C ALA A 344 -37.80 11.60 25.50
N LEU A 345 -36.48 11.40 25.55
CA LEU A 345 -35.68 11.66 26.76
C LEU A 345 -35.65 13.14 27.14
N ALA A 346 -35.68 14.04 26.18
CA ALA A 346 -35.69 15.48 26.38
C ALA A 346 -37.09 16.08 26.65
N GLU A 347 -38.15 15.33 26.37
CA GLU A 347 -39.56 15.81 26.52
C GLU A 347 -40.02 15.74 27.96
N ASN A 348 -40.53 16.85 28.48
CA ASN A 348 -41.03 16.96 29.85
C ASN A 348 -42.53 16.53 29.97
N ASP A 349 -43.31 16.70 28.94
CA ASP A 349 -44.70 16.28 28.95
C ASP A 349 -44.84 14.76 28.82
N VAL A 350 -45.41 14.11 29.82
CA VAL A 350 -45.52 12.64 29.90
C VAL A 350 -46.33 12.06 28.72
N ALA A 351 -47.37 12.72 28.28
CA ALA A 351 -48.20 12.24 27.19
C ALA A 351 -47.45 12.33 25.84
N ARG A 352 -46.76 13.43 25.58
CA ARG A 352 -45.91 13.62 24.39
C ARG A 352 -44.74 12.68 24.38
N ARG A 353 -44.08 12.52 25.54
CA ARG A 353 -42.98 11.56 25.72
C ARG A 353 -43.41 10.14 25.33
N ARG A 354 -44.56 9.70 25.79
CA ARG A 354 -45.12 8.39 25.46
C ARG A 354 -45.43 8.21 23.98
N VAL A 355 -45.85 9.26 23.30
CA VAL A 355 -46.07 9.24 21.84
C VAL A 355 -44.74 9.05 21.12
N LEU A 356 -43.66 9.73 21.53
CA LEU A 356 -42.33 9.61 20.94
C LEU A 356 -41.77 8.19 21.12
N TYR A 357 -41.92 7.59 22.32
CA TYR A 357 -41.51 6.18 22.51
C TYR A 357 -42.30 5.20 21.63
N ARG A 358 -43.60 5.43 21.41
CA ARG A 358 -44.39 4.59 20.50
C ARG A 358 -43.93 4.73 19.06
N ARG A 359 -43.56 5.93 18.63
CA ARG A 359 -42.98 6.15 17.28
C ARG A 359 -41.61 5.54 17.12
N ALA A 360 -40.80 5.51 18.17
CA ALA A 360 -39.47 4.90 18.16
C ALA A 360 -39.52 3.35 18.14
N LEU A 361 -40.63 2.75 18.59
CA LEU A 361 -40.75 1.32 18.72
C LEU A 361 -40.62 0.57 17.40
N GLU A 362 -41.37 0.98 16.38
CA GLU A 362 -41.41 0.31 15.08
C GLU A 362 -40.02 0.28 14.41
N PRO A 363 -39.32 1.43 14.21
CA PRO A 363 -38.01 1.39 13.58
C PRO A 363 -36.98 0.59 14.36
N MET A 364 -37.02 0.61 15.70
CA MET A 364 -36.07 -0.16 16.51
C MET A 364 -36.35 -1.66 16.51
N GLU A 365 -37.63 -2.08 16.48
CA GLU A 365 -38.01 -3.49 16.29
C GLU A 365 -37.57 -3.99 14.90
N MET A 366 -37.70 -3.15 13.87
CA MET A 366 -37.18 -3.49 12.54
C MET A 366 -35.65 -3.66 12.55
N VAL A 367 -34.91 -2.81 13.25
CA VAL A 367 -33.45 -2.98 13.43
C VAL A 367 -33.14 -4.32 14.08
N ARG A 368 -33.87 -4.69 15.16
CA ARG A 368 -33.75 -6.01 15.81
C ARG A 368 -34.01 -7.18 14.84
N GLN A 369 -35.06 -7.07 14.03
CA GLN A 369 -35.42 -8.11 13.06
C GLN A 369 -34.39 -8.27 11.95
N LEU A 370 -33.85 -7.17 11.43
CA LEU A 370 -32.91 -7.16 10.31
C LEU A 370 -31.46 -7.47 10.76
N ALA A 371 -31.11 -7.18 12.00
CA ALA A 371 -29.78 -7.42 12.57
C ALA A 371 -29.89 -8.05 13.98
N PRO A 372 -30.44 -9.27 14.12
CA PRO A 372 -30.70 -9.89 15.42
C PRO A 372 -29.43 -10.12 16.25
N ASP A 373 -28.30 -10.32 15.62
CA ASP A 373 -27.01 -10.56 16.28
C ASP A 373 -26.33 -9.27 16.78
N ASP A 374 -26.81 -8.09 16.40
CA ASP A 374 -26.24 -6.80 16.79
C ASP A 374 -26.98 -6.21 18.01
N LEU A 375 -26.97 -6.95 19.14
CA LEU A 375 -27.59 -6.55 20.41
C LEU A 375 -27.11 -5.16 20.87
N GLY A 376 -25.85 -4.81 20.62
CA GLY A 376 -25.28 -3.52 20.96
C GLY A 376 -26.02 -2.34 20.32
N ARG A 377 -26.62 -2.56 19.15
CA ARG A 377 -27.32 -1.52 18.39
C ARG A 377 -28.76 -1.34 18.86
N TRP A 378 -29.50 -2.40 19.08
CA TRP A 378 -30.92 -2.33 19.38
C TRP A 378 -31.29 -2.61 20.83
N GLY A 379 -30.45 -3.30 21.60
CA GLY A 379 -30.77 -3.78 22.94
C GLY A 379 -31.10 -2.65 23.91
N ASN A 380 -30.15 -1.73 24.17
CA ASN A 380 -30.38 -0.60 25.07
C ASN A 380 -31.50 0.36 24.60
N PRO A 381 -31.63 0.74 23.31
CA PRO A 381 -32.76 1.48 22.83
C PRO A 381 -34.11 0.82 23.10
N LEU A 382 -34.27 -0.47 22.75
CA LEU A 382 -35.53 -1.20 22.97
C LEU A 382 -35.83 -1.41 24.46
N TYR A 383 -34.81 -1.66 25.29
CA TYR A 383 -34.97 -1.72 26.75
C TYR A 383 -35.66 -0.47 27.29
N ARG A 384 -35.18 0.71 26.92
CA ARG A 384 -35.77 2.01 27.34
C ARG A 384 -37.18 2.21 26.79
N ILE A 385 -37.41 1.84 25.55
CA ILE A 385 -38.71 1.94 24.89
C ILE A 385 -39.75 1.04 25.61
N TYR A 386 -39.42 -0.22 25.84
CA TYR A 386 -40.32 -1.17 26.47
C TYR A 386 -40.65 -0.82 27.93
N LEU A 387 -39.64 -0.37 28.68
CA LEU A 387 -39.82 0.13 30.05
C LEU A 387 -40.83 1.28 30.09
N ASN A 388 -40.66 2.32 29.23
CA ASN A 388 -41.50 3.50 29.25
C ASN A 388 -42.90 3.31 28.62
N LEU A 389 -43.06 2.23 27.83
CA LEU A 389 -44.38 1.85 27.29
C LEU A 389 -45.10 0.80 28.16
N ASN A 390 -44.50 0.33 29.29
CA ASN A 390 -44.99 -0.72 30.16
C ASN A 390 -45.23 -2.06 29.42
N MET A 391 -44.27 -2.46 28.56
CA MET A 391 -44.33 -3.71 27.79
C MET A 391 -43.60 -4.81 28.56
N GLY A 392 -44.11 -5.23 29.73
CA GLY A 392 -43.43 -6.06 30.73
C GLY A 392 -42.74 -7.31 30.19
N GLN A 393 -43.44 -8.15 29.42
CA GLN A 393 -42.84 -9.37 28.87
C GLN A 393 -41.67 -9.12 27.93
N LYS A 394 -41.78 -8.12 27.04
CA LYS A 394 -40.71 -7.74 26.11
C LYS A 394 -39.55 -7.04 26.84
N PHE A 395 -39.86 -6.32 27.89
CA PHE A 395 -38.87 -5.70 28.75
C PHE A 395 -38.04 -6.76 29.48
N GLU A 396 -38.67 -7.76 30.11
CA GLU A 396 -37.99 -8.85 30.79
C GLU A 396 -37.09 -9.64 29.85
N GLU A 397 -37.56 -9.95 28.62
CA GLU A 397 -36.77 -10.64 27.60
C GLU A 397 -35.48 -9.88 27.24
N ILE A 398 -35.55 -8.58 27.02
CA ILE A 398 -34.38 -7.77 26.70
C ILE A 398 -33.44 -7.60 27.88
N ASP A 399 -34.00 -7.44 29.09
CA ASP A 399 -33.22 -7.32 30.32
C ASP A 399 -32.35 -8.56 30.54
N GLU A 400 -32.94 -9.74 30.41
CA GLU A 400 -32.20 -11.02 30.47
C GLU A 400 -31.10 -11.14 29.40
N MET A 401 -31.39 -10.67 28.16
CA MET A 401 -30.42 -10.69 27.08
C MET A 401 -29.23 -9.76 27.35
N LEU A 402 -29.50 -8.56 27.87
CA LEU A 402 -28.47 -7.59 28.22
C LEU A 402 -27.62 -8.02 29.40
N GLU A 403 -28.28 -8.60 30.46
CA GLU A 403 -27.59 -9.16 31.62
C GLU A 403 -26.67 -10.30 31.19
N LYS A 404 -27.17 -11.24 30.42
CA LYS A 404 -26.40 -12.39 29.94
C LYS A 404 -25.20 -11.97 29.06
N HIS A 405 -25.35 -10.92 28.25
CA HIS A 405 -24.32 -10.50 27.28
C HIS A 405 -23.29 -9.54 27.88
N TYR A 406 -23.72 -8.61 28.72
CA TYR A 406 -22.87 -7.55 29.27
C TYR A 406 -22.65 -7.63 30.78
N GLY A 407 -23.32 -8.50 31.49
CA GLY A 407 -23.29 -8.56 32.96
C GLY A 407 -23.88 -7.33 33.64
N ILE A 408 -24.76 -6.59 32.94
CA ILE A 408 -25.33 -5.32 33.39
C ILE A 408 -26.66 -5.60 34.10
N THR A 409 -26.75 -5.32 35.40
CA THR A 409 -28.01 -5.39 36.15
C THR A 409 -28.80 -4.09 36.05
N ASN A 410 -30.11 -4.12 36.26
CA ASN A 410 -31.09 -3.04 36.21
C ASN A 410 -30.64 -1.72 36.87
N SER A 411 -29.78 -1.75 37.89
CA SER A 411 -29.30 -0.59 38.63
C SER A 411 -28.20 0.21 37.91
N SER A 412 -27.51 -0.37 36.92
CA SER A 412 -26.40 0.29 36.24
C SER A 412 -26.81 1.04 34.98
N VAL A 413 -28.01 0.82 34.44
CA VAL A 413 -28.53 1.44 33.21
C VAL A 413 -29.06 2.84 33.48
N GLU A 414 -29.53 3.14 34.69
CA GLU A 414 -30.05 4.47 35.05
C GLU A 414 -28.96 5.54 35.23
N GLU A 415 -27.74 5.18 35.61
CA GLU A 415 -26.66 6.12 35.87
C GLU A 415 -25.91 6.61 34.62
N ASN A 416 -26.01 5.94 33.48
CA ASN A 416 -25.32 6.31 32.25
C ASN A 416 -26.25 6.98 31.23
N ILE A 417 -26.86 8.13 31.60
CA ILE A 417 -27.58 9.00 30.66
C ILE A 417 -26.58 9.89 29.91
N THR A 418 -25.73 9.31 29.10
CA THR A 418 -25.03 10.01 28.04
C THR A 418 -25.84 9.90 26.75
N PRO A 419 -25.98 10.98 25.95
CA PRO A 419 -26.56 10.87 24.60
C PRO A 419 -25.81 9.80 23.84
N ILE A 420 -26.52 8.88 23.19
CA ILE A 420 -25.92 7.83 22.37
C ILE A 420 -25.33 8.53 21.13
N VAL A 421 -24.09 8.95 21.23
CA VAL A 421 -23.30 9.40 20.09
C VAL A 421 -22.68 8.17 19.44
N ASN A 422 -22.92 7.97 18.15
CA ASN A 422 -22.43 6.85 17.37
C ASN A 422 -20.96 6.56 17.61
N SER A 423 -20.63 5.46 18.26
CA SER A 423 -19.36 4.77 18.05
C SER A 423 -19.50 3.99 16.74
N SER A 424 -18.95 4.57 15.66
CA SER A 424 -18.83 3.86 14.38
C SER A 424 -18.02 2.60 14.58
N SER A 425 -18.68 1.46 14.76
CA SER A 425 -18.05 0.15 14.69
C SER A 425 -17.62 -0.06 13.24
N GLY A 426 -16.31 0.13 13.00
CA GLY A 426 -15.69 -0.21 11.74
C GLY A 426 -15.89 -1.71 11.48
N THR A 427 -16.83 -2.05 10.63
CA THR A 427 -16.92 -3.38 10.04
C THR A 427 -15.63 -3.64 9.26
N LYS A 428 -14.78 -4.49 9.84
CA LYS A 428 -13.64 -5.10 9.12
C LYS A 428 -14.22 -5.99 8.04
N THR A 429 -14.49 -5.44 6.87
CA THR A 429 -14.69 -6.23 5.66
C THR A 429 -13.36 -6.93 5.33
N LYS A 430 -13.33 -8.24 5.58
CA LYS A 430 -12.30 -9.11 5.03
C LYS A 430 -12.41 -9.06 3.51
N ASN A 431 -11.54 -8.31 2.86
CA ASN A 431 -11.33 -8.38 1.42
C ASN A 431 -10.83 -9.78 1.07
N LYS A 432 -11.73 -10.63 0.61
CA LYS A 432 -11.37 -11.79 -0.20
C LYS A 432 -10.94 -11.24 -1.57
N GLY A 433 -9.66 -11.43 -1.88
CA GLY A 433 -9.11 -11.12 -3.18
C GLY A 433 -9.91 -11.83 -4.29
N PHE A 434 -10.50 -11.06 -5.18
CA PHE A 434 -11.06 -11.56 -6.42
C PHE A 434 -9.96 -11.52 -7.48
N VAL A 435 -9.37 -12.70 -7.74
CA VAL A 435 -8.78 -13.01 -9.03
C VAL A 435 -9.74 -14.00 -9.67
N LYS A 436 -10.43 -13.58 -10.70
CA LYS A 436 -11.02 -14.48 -11.69
C LYS A 436 -10.59 -14.00 -13.07
N ASP A 437 -9.99 -14.94 -13.76
CA ASP A 437 -9.59 -15.15 -15.16
C ASP A 437 -9.57 -13.97 -16.14
#